data_e30647fe3b202cbb4647cf669831a20e
#
_entry.id   e30647fe3b202cbb4647cf669831a20e
#
_cell.length_a   1.000
_cell.length_b   1.000
_cell.length_c   1.000
_cell.angle_alpha   90.00
_cell.angle_beta   90.00
_cell.angle_gamma   90.00
#
_symmetry.space_group_name_H-M   'P 1'
#
loop_
_entity.id
_entity.type
_entity.pdbx_description
1 polymer ?
#
loop_
_entity_poly.entity_id
_entity_poly.type
_entity_poly.pdbx_seq_one_letter_code
_entity_poly.pdbx_strand_id
1 'polypeptide(L)'
;QLTLNMMRYFGIDYDWQENVIKIAHQTYTPRPFTVESDWSGASYWYEIVACANNASIRLLGLQRESSQGDSKVADIFSALGVETVFSGDQVMLKKKAIEVSYFEYDFDHQPDLAQTVVVTCCLKDIPFKFTGLQSLHIKETDRIAALICELRKLGYVLRETAPGVLEYKGEKVEKIANPSIATYEDHRMAMAFAPAALMFSDIYIENPQVVSKSYPQYWD
;
A
#
# COMPACT_ATOMS: atom_id res chain seq x y z
N GLN A 1 -14.44 -0.33 -10.81
CA GLN A 1 -14.14 -1.61 -11.50
C GLN A 1 -14.52 -2.82 -10.65
N LEU A 2 -14.02 -2.95 -9.40
CA LEU A 2 -14.30 -4.10 -8.50
C LEU A 2 -15.81 -4.39 -8.38
N THR A 3 -16.62 -3.38 -8.03
CA THR A 3 -18.09 -3.52 -7.91
C THR A 3 -18.73 -4.04 -9.20
N LEU A 4 -18.33 -3.53 -10.35
CA LEU A 4 -18.86 -3.93 -11.65
C LEU A 4 -18.46 -5.38 -11.99
N ASN A 5 -17.25 -5.80 -11.66
CA ASN A 5 -16.80 -7.18 -11.81
C ASN A 5 -17.64 -8.12 -10.95
N MET A 6 -17.93 -7.73 -9.70
CA MET A 6 -18.81 -8.48 -8.78
C MET A 6 -20.24 -8.57 -9.35
N MET A 7 -20.80 -7.48 -9.83
CA MET A 7 -22.14 -7.47 -10.46
C MET A 7 -22.17 -8.43 -11.66
N ARG A 8 -21.16 -8.37 -12.53
CA ARG A 8 -21.06 -9.27 -13.70
C ARG A 8 -20.94 -10.74 -13.29
N TYR A 9 -20.18 -11.03 -12.24
CA TYR A 9 -20.08 -12.38 -11.67
C TYR A 9 -21.45 -12.92 -11.28
N PHE A 10 -22.31 -12.09 -10.69
CA PHE A 10 -23.68 -12.46 -10.34
C PHE A 10 -24.70 -12.27 -11.47
N GLY A 11 -24.25 -12.13 -12.71
CA GLY A 11 -25.09 -12.17 -13.91
C GLY A 11 -25.71 -10.82 -14.30
N ILE A 12 -25.20 -9.70 -13.79
CA ILE A 12 -25.64 -8.37 -14.15
C ILE A 12 -24.78 -7.82 -15.28
N ASP A 13 -25.40 -7.46 -16.39
CA ASP A 13 -24.76 -6.75 -17.49
C ASP A 13 -24.83 -5.24 -17.30
N TYR A 14 -23.80 -4.55 -17.77
CA TYR A 14 -23.73 -3.10 -17.76
C TYR A 14 -23.02 -2.59 -19.02
N ASP A 15 -23.35 -1.37 -19.40
CA ASP A 15 -22.62 -0.59 -20.41
C ASP A 15 -21.85 0.53 -19.69
N TRP A 16 -20.55 0.59 -19.92
CA TRP A 16 -19.68 1.62 -19.34
C TRP A 16 -18.95 2.38 -20.44
N GLN A 17 -19.33 3.63 -20.60
CA GLN A 17 -18.75 4.55 -21.58
C GLN A 17 -18.27 5.80 -20.84
N GLU A 18 -16.96 6.06 -20.87
CA GLU A 18 -16.32 7.19 -20.18
C GLU A 18 -16.71 7.25 -18.68
N ASN A 19 -17.42 8.30 -18.27
CA ASN A 19 -17.86 8.53 -16.89
C ASN A 19 -19.32 8.07 -16.66
N VAL A 20 -19.95 7.39 -17.60
CA VAL A 20 -21.34 6.97 -17.51
C VAL A 20 -21.43 5.44 -17.47
N ILE A 21 -22.04 4.92 -16.40
CA ILE A 21 -22.36 3.50 -16.24
C ILE A 21 -23.87 3.36 -16.34
N LYS A 22 -24.34 2.56 -17.29
CA LYS A 22 -25.76 2.25 -17.48
C LYS A 22 -26.04 0.81 -17.07
N ILE A 23 -26.99 0.62 -16.18
CA ILE A 23 -27.44 -0.69 -15.69
C ILE A 23 -28.94 -0.73 -15.87
N ALA A 24 -29.45 -1.61 -16.72
CA ALA A 24 -30.89 -1.87 -16.83
C ALA A 24 -31.36 -2.68 -15.61
N HIS A 25 -32.68 -2.64 -15.35
CA HIS A 25 -33.26 -3.48 -14.31
C HIS A 25 -33.03 -4.97 -14.65
N GLN A 26 -32.39 -5.71 -13.75
CA GLN A 26 -32.02 -7.12 -13.90
C GLN A 26 -32.15 -7.84 -12.57
N THR A 27 -32.14 -9.18 -12.60
CA THR A 27 -32.16 -10.01 -11.40
C THR A 27 -30.80 -10.70 -11.25
N TYR A 28 -30.25 -10.67 -10.03
CA TYR A 28 -29.01 -11.38 -9.71
C TYR A 28 -29.20 -12.90 -9.80
N THR A 29 -28.22 -13.57 -10.38
CA THR A 29 -28.14 -15.02 -10.41
C THR A 29 -27.35 -15.50 -9.19
N PRO A 30 -27.96 -16.26 -8.25
CA PRO A 30 -27.22 -16.80 -7.10
C PRO A 30 -26.08 -17.72 -7.54
N ARG A 31 -24.88 -17.47 -7.02
CA ARG A 31 -23.67 -18.29 -7.26
C ARG A 31 -22.84 -18.38 -5.98
N PRO A 32 -22.16 -19.50 -5.72
CA PRO A 32 -21.15 -19.55 -4.67
C PRO A 32 -20.08 -18.50 -4.90
N PHE A 33 -19.69 -17.80 -3.83
CA PHE A 33 -18.64 -16.80 -3.89
C PHE A 33 -17.78 -16.87 -2.62
N THR A 34 -16.49 -16.90 -2.79
CA THR A 34 -15.53 -16.82 -1.68
C THR A 34 -14.98 -15.40 -1.63
N VAL A 35 -15.15 -14.74 -0.50
CA VAL A 35 -14.58 -13.40 -0.29
C VAL A 35 -13.08 -13.52 -0.16
N GLU A 36 -12.37 -12.82 -1.03
CA GLU A 36 -10.92 -12.73 -1.01
C GLU A 36 -10.42 -11.87 0.15
N SER A 37 -9.25 -12.20 0.69
CA SER A 37 -8.57 -11.35 1.67
C SER A 37 -8.14 -10.02 1.05
N ASP A 38 -7.92 -9.01 1.90
CA ASP A 38 -7.62 -7.64 1.49
C ASP A 38 -6.16 -7.49 1.03
N TRP A 39 -5.97 -7.12 -0.24
CA TRP A 39 -4.65 -6.85 -0.82
C TRP A 39 -4.02 -5.55 -0.30
N SER A 40 -4.83 -4.55 0.08
CA SER A 40 -4.30 -3.35 0.75
C SER A 40 -3.69 -3.73 2.10
N GLY A 41 -4.38 -4.56 2.88
CA GLY A 41 -3.87 -5.09 4.14
C GLY A 41 -2.63 -5.97 3.95
N ALA A 42 -2.55 -6.72 2.85
CA ALA A 42 -1.38 -7.51 2.52
C ALA A 42 -0.12 -6.64 2.29
N SER A 43 -0.26 -5.42 1.79
CA SER A 43 0.87 -4.55 1.43
C SER A 43 1.85 -4.29 2.59
N TYR A 44 1.37 -4.23 3.81
CA TYR A 44 2.23 -4.03 5.00
C TYR A 44 3.12 -5.25 5.28
N TRP A 45 2.66 -6.46 4.96
CA TRP A 45 3.46 -7.68 5.05
C TRP A 45 4.53 -7.74 3.96
N TYR A 46 4.22 -7.23 2.75
CA TYR A 46 5.21 -7.03 1.69
C TYR A 46 6.31 -6.08 2.16
N GLU A 47 5.96 -4.96 2.80
CA GLU A 47 6.90 -3.99 3.35
C GLU A 47 7.79 -4.63 4.42
N ILE A 48 7.20 -5.38 5.36
CA ILE A 48 7.96 -6.11 6.38
C ILE A 48 9.00 -7.03 5.73
N VAL A 49 8.60 -7.82 4.72
CA VAL A 49 9.53 -8.71 3.99
C VAL A 49 10.60 -7.91 3.25
N ALA A 50 10.24 -6.79 2.61
CA ALA A 50 11.18 -5.91 1.92
C ALA A 50 12.21 -5.29 2.86
N CYS A 51 11.82 -4.90 4.07
CA CYS A 51 12.68 -4.24 5.06
C CYS A 51 13.50 -5.22 5.89
N ALA A 52 13.01 -6.42 6.15
CA ALA A 52 13.72 -7.43 6.93
C ALA A 52 15.00 -7.93 6.22
N ASN A 53 15.98 -8.36 7.01
CA ASN A 53 17.23 -8.95 6.47
C ASN A 53 16.96 -10.30 5.80
N ASN A 54 16.13 -11.13 6.41
CA ASN A 54 15.65 -12.40 5.88
C ASN A 54 14.23 -12.63 6.40
N ALA A 55 13.28 -12.89 5.50
CA ALA A 55 11.89 -13.12 5.88
C ALA A 55 11.19 -14.01 4.86
N SER A 56 10.27 -14.83 5.38
CA SER A 56 9.30 -15.58 4.60
C SER A 56 7.97 -15.56 5.34
N ILE A 57 6.92 -15.04 4.70
CA ILE A 57 5.60 -14.88 5.30
C ILE A 57 4.57 -15.57 4.41
N ARG A 58 3.65 -16.31 5.01
CA ARG A 58 2.52 -16.92 4.32
C ARG A 58 1.25 -16.15 4.63
N LEU A 59 0.59 -15.65 3.59
CA LEU A 59 -0.70 -14.99 3.64
C LEU A 59 -1.78 -15.91 3.08
N LEU A 60 -2.97 -15.89 3.67
CA LEU A 60 -4.09 -16.74 3.30
C LEU A 60 -5.19 -15.93 2.62
N GLY A 61 -5.97 -16.58 1.76
CA GLY A 61 -7.15 -16.01 1.15
C GLY A 61 -6.90 -14.98 0.04
N LEU A 62 -5.65 -14.84 -0.43
CA LEU A 62 -5.29 -13.96 -1.55
C LEU A 62 -5.24 -14.77 -2.85
N GLN A 63 -5.81 -14.23 -3.92
CA GLN A 63 -5.91 -14.92 -5.20
C GLN A 63 -5.01 -14.27 -6.26
N ARG A 64 -4.44 -15.09 -7.15
CA ARG A 64 -3.60 -14.58 -8.25
C ARG A 64 -4.40 -13.68 -9.21
N GLU A 65 -5.61 -14.09 -9.53
CA GLU A 65 -6.54 -13.34 -10.38
C GLU A 65 -7.53 -12.60 -9.50
N SER A 66 -7.11 -11.46 -8.99
CA SER A 66 -7.91 -10.62 -8.11
C SER A 66 -8.58 -9.48 -8.88
N SER A 67 -9.81 -9.16 -8.48
CA SER A 67 -10.49 -7.93 -8.92
C SER A 67 -10.10 -6.70 -8.10
N GLN A 68 -9.33 -6.86 -7.02
CA GLN A 68 -8.82 -5.75 -6.23
C GLN A 68 -7.63 -5.10 -6.97
N GLY A 69 -7.68 -3.78 -7.18
CA GLY A 69 -6.59 -3.03 -7.83
C GLY A 69 -5.27 -3.18 -7.09
N ASP A 70 -5.33 -3.26 -5.76
CA ASP A 70 -4.16 -3.35 -4.89
C ASP A 70 -3.44 -4.71 -4.96
N SER A 71 -3.96 -5.71 -5.69
CA SER A 71 -3.22 -6.93 -6.01
C SER A 71 -1.91 -6.64 -6.78
N LYS A 72 -1.82 -5.46 -7.41
CA LYS A 72 -0.58 -4.95 -8.03
C LYS A 72 0.59 -4.78 -7.05
N VAL A 73 0.35 -4.85 -5.75
CA VAL A 73 1.42 -4.88 -4.74
C VAL A 73 2.45 -5.98 -5.02
N ALA A 74 2.03 -7.13 -5.55
CA ALA A 74 2.94 -8.23 -5.91
C ALA A 74 3.94 -7.80 -7.01
N ASP A 75 3.47 -7.10 -8.04
CA ASP A 75 4.32 -6.60 -9.12
C ASP A 75 5.25 -5.48 -8.63
N ILE A 76 4.71 -4.52 -7.87
CA ILE A 76 5.46 -3.38 -7.30
C ILE A 76 6.59 -3.90 -6.41
N PHE A 77 6.28 -4.76 -5.46
CA PHE A 77 7.27 -5.26 -4.51
C PHE A 77 8.22 -6.31 -5.10
N SER A 78 7.91 -6.87 -6.28
CA SER A 78 8.90 -7.67 -7.01
C SER A 78 10.15 -6.84 -7.31
N ALA A 79 10.01 -5.58 -7.73
CA ALA A 79 11.13 -4.66 -7.93
C ALA A 79 11.83 -4.27 -6.61
N LEU A 80 11.07 -4.20 -5.51
CA LEU A 80 11.52 -3.75 -4.18
C LEU A 80 12.05 -4.90 -3.29
N GLY A 81 12.27 -6.08 -3.83
CA GLY A 81 12.96 -7.18 -3.15
C GLY A 81 12.05 -8.19 -2.47
N VAL A 82 10.84 -8.42 -2.98
CA VAL A 82 9.92 -9.46 -2.52
C VAL A 82 9.50 -10.37 -3.67
N GLU A 83 9.74 -11.66 -3.53
CA GLU A 83 9.18 -12.70 -4.39
C GLU A 83 7.80 -13.10 -3.89
N THR A 84 6.83 -13.19 -4.81
CA THR A 84 5.46 -13.65 -4.52
C THR A 84 5.22 -14.99 -5.17
N VAL A 85 5.01 -16.04 -4.37
CA VAL A 85 4.71 -17.39 -4.84
C VAL A 85 3.28 -17.75 -4.50
N PHE A 86 2.46 -17.95 -5.51
CA PHE A 86 1.05 -18.35 -5.35
C PHE A 86 0.92 -19.86 -5.29
N SER A 87 0.12 -20.37 -4.35
CA SER A 87 -0.21 -21.77 -4.18
C SER A 87 -1.65 -21.92 -3.72
N GLY A 88 -2.58 -22.13 -4.66
CA GLY A 88 -4.02 -22.13 -4.39
C GLY A 88 -4.49 -20.76 -3.87
N ASP A 89 -5.10 -20.74 -2.69
CA ASP A 89 -5.56 -19.54 -1.97
C ASP A 89 -4.50 -18.96 -1.01
N GLN A 90 -3.25 -19.39 -1.14
CA GLN A 90 -2.15 -18.96 -0.30
C GLN A 90 -1.10 -18.22 -1.13
N VAL A 91 -0.51 -17.23 -0.50
CA VAL A 91 0.62 -16.47 -1.06
C VAL A 91 1.80 -16.57 -0.10
N MET A 92 2.94 -17.03 -0.61
CA MET A 92 4.21 -17.01 0.13
C MET A 92 5.03 -15.81 -0.35
N LEU A 93 5.31 -14.91 0.56
CA LEU A 93 6.24 -13.81 0.36
C LEU A 93 7.63 -14.24 0.80
N LYS A 94 8.64 -14.01 -0.04
CA LYS A 94 10.03 -14.31 0.28
C LYS A 94 10.92 -13.13 -0.04
N LYS A 95 11.92 -12.89 0.82
CA LYS A 95 12.95 -11.91 0.55
C LYS A 95 13.76 -12.31 -0.69
N LYS A 96 13.98 -11.35 -1.58
CA LYS A 96 14.95 -11.44 -2.69
C LYS A 96 15.78 -10.16 -2.79
N ALA A 97 16.74 -10.12 -3.71
CA ALA A 97 17.50 -8.92 -3.99
C ALA A 97 16.61 -7.82 -4.58
N ILE A 98 16.92 -6.56 -4.27
CA ILE A 98 16.29 -5.39 -4.88
C ILE A 98 16.86 -5.24 -6.29
N GLU A 99 15.98 -5.01 -7.28
CA GLU A 99 16.34 -4.97 -8.69
C GLU A 99 16.51 -3.54 -9.24
N VAL A 100 16.08 -2.54 -8.46
CA VAL A 100 16.05 -1.14 -8.92
C VAL A 100 16.91 -0.24 -8.04
N SER A 101 17.59 0.72 -8.66
CA SER A 101 18.30 1.82 -7.99
C SER A 101 17.52 3.14 -8.03
N TYR A 102 16.44 3.19 -8.77
CA TYR A 102 15.49 4.28 -8.89
C TYR A 102 14.13 3.69 -9.26
N PHE A 103 13.03 4.22 -8.69
CA PHE A 103 11.71 3.64 -8.91
C PHE A 103 10.69 4.69 -9.34
N GLU A 104 10.04 4.46 -10.47
CA GLU A 104 8.91 5.27 -10.95
C GLU A 104 7.63 4.44 -10.96
N TYR A 105 6.52 5.02 -10.50
CA TYR A 105 5.22 4.38 -10.54
C TYR A 105 4.09 5.41 -10.58
N ASP A 106 3.01 5.05 -11.30
CA ASP A 106 1.76 5.82 -11.33
C ASP A 106 0.69 5.12 -10.46
N PHE A 107 0.31 5.78 -9.36
CA PHE A 107 -0.65 5.26 -8.39
C PHE A 107 -2.11 5.61 -8.68
N ASP A 108 -2.44 6.16 -9.85
CA ASP A 108 -3.83 6.57 -10.17
C ASP A 108 -4.85 5.46 -9.93
N HIS A 109 -4.46 4.21 -10.21
CA HIS A 109 -5.31 3.04 -10.02
C HIS A 109 -5.10 2.28 -8.70
N GLN A 110 -4.04 2.57 -7.93
CA GLN A 110 -3.70 1.94 -6.65
C GLN A 110 -3.25 2.97 -5.60
N PRO A 111 -4.01 4.06 -5.39
CA PRO A 111 -3.56 5.15 -4.51
C PRO A 111 -3.36 4.69 -3.06
N ASP A 112 -4.05 3.65 -2.64
CA ASP A 112 -3.97 3.12 -1.28
C ASP A 112 -2.69 2.33 -0.99
N LEU A 113 -1.92 1.94 -2.01
CA LEU A 113 -0.58 1.34 -1.86
C LEU A 113 0.53 2.39 -1.69
N ALA A 114 0.27 3.65 -2.04
CA ALA A 114 1.30 4.66 -2.12
C ALA A 114 2.07 4.85 -0.80
N GLN A 115 1.37 4.89 0.34
CA GLN A 115 2.01 5.10 1.65
C GLN A 115 3.01 3.99 1.97
N THR A 116 2.61 2.74 1.81
CA THR A 116 3.46 1.57 2.03
C THR A 116 4.69 1.60 1.12
N VAL A 117 4.50 1.91 -0.17
CA VAL A 117 5.60 1.92 -1.14
C VAL A 117 6.54 3.10 -0.91
N VAL A 118 6.02 4.29 -0.58
CA VAL A 118 6.83 5.48 -0.25
C VAL A 118 7.72 5.20 0.96
N VAL A 119 7.15 4.66 2.05
CA VAL A 119 7.91 4.35 3.26
C VAL A 119 8.95 3.27 2.96
N THR A 120 8.57 2.19 2.26
CA THR A 120 9.53 1.14 1.84
C THR A 120 10.71 1.72 1.05
N CYS A 121 10.45 2.55 0.05
CA CYS A 121 11.52 3.15 -0.77
C CYS A 121 12.46 4.03 0.08
N CYS A 122 11.92 4.82 0.99
CA CYS A 122 12.73 5.61 1.92
C CYS A 122 13.58 4.71 2.82
N LEU A 123 12.99 3.70 3.47
CA LEU A 123 13.69 2.76 4.35
C LEU A 123 14.79 1.96 3.62
N LYS A 124 14.62 1.70 2.33
CA LYS A 124 15.61 1.00 1.48
C LYS A 124 16.55 1.95 0.75
N ASP A 125 16.41 3.26 0.98
CA ASP A 125 17.23 4.29 0.34
C ASP A 125 17.15 4.28 -1.19
N ILE A 126 15.97 3.99 -1.73
CA ILE A 126 15.68 3.96 -3.16
C ILE A 126 15.05 5.29 -3.56
N PRO A 127 15.73 6.15 -4.32
CA PRO A 127 15.13 7.35 -4.89
C PRO A 127 13.94 6.99 -5.79
N PHE A 128 12.93 7.87 -5.80
CA PHE A 128 11.72 7.61 -6.58
C PHE A 128 11.04 8.89 -7.09
N LYS A 129 10.18 8.69 -8.09
CA LYS A 129 9.17 9.64 -8.52
C LYS A 129 7.83 8.93 -8.69
N PHE A 130 6.84 9.34 -7.91
CA PHE A 130 5.49 8.77 -7.95
C PHE A 130 4.48 9.79 -8.42
N THR A 131 3.58 9.37 -9.30
CA THR A 131 2.50 10.17 -9.88
C THR A 131 1.13 9.56 -9.54
N GLY A 132 0.04 10.20 -9.95
CA GLY A 132 -1.31 9.69 -9.71
C GLY A 132 -1.77 9.81 -8.25
N LEU A 133 -1.14 10.68 -7.45
CA LEU A 133 -1.38 10.80 -6.00
C LEU A 133 -2.39 11.89 -5.62
N GLN A 134 -3.05 12.56 -6.59
CA GLN A 134 -3.94 13.70 -6.33
C GLN A 134 -5.05 13.38 -5.31
N SER A 135 -5.58 12.15 -5.37
CA SER A 135 -6.63 11.70 -4.46
C SER A 135 -6.17 11.59 -3.00
N LEU A 136 -4.86 11.54 -2.73
CA LEU A 136 -4.31 11.42 -1.37
C LEU A 136 -4.46 12.71 -0.55
N HIS A 137 -4.68 13.86 -1.18
CA HIS A 137 -4.94 15.13 -0.47
C HIS A 137 -6.31 15.18 0.21
N ILE A 138 -7.27 14.34 -0.22
CA ILE A 138 -8.66 14.37 0.22
C ILE A 138 -9.13 13.05 0.85
N LYS A 139 -8.20 12.27 1.41
CA LYS A 139 -8.48 11.05 2.18
C LYS A 139 -8.77 11.39 3.66
N GLU A 140 -8.53 10.46 4.58
CA GLU A 140 -8.67 10.68 6.03
C GLU A 140 -7.81 11.87 6.52
N THR A 141 -6.69 12.09 5.88
CA THR A 141 -5.80 13.24 6.04
C THR A 141 -5.21 13.61 4.68
N ASP A 142 -4.50 14.74 4.58
CA ASP A 142 -3.58 14.98 3.48
C ASP A 142 -2.36 14.04 3.63
N ARG A 143 -2.46 12.87 3.01
CA ARG A 143 -1.46 11.79 3.12
C ARG A 143 -0.11 12.20 2.57
N ILE A 144 -0.05 13.05 1.54
CA ILE A 144 1.22 13.54 0.98
C ILE A 144 1.93 14.41 2.00
N ALA A 145 1.24 15.40 2.56
CA ALA A 145 1.79 16.27 3.58
C ALA A 145 2.23 15.48 4.82
N ALA A 146 1.43 14.50 5.25
CA ALA A 146 1.76 13.61 6.37
C ALA A 146 3.03 12.79 6.10
N LEU A 147 3.16 12.15 4.92
CA LEU A 147 4.36 11.39 4.53
C LEU A 147 5.61 12.26 4.52
N ILE A 148 5.54 13.46 3.94
CA ILE A 148 6.67 14.42 3.92
C ILE A 148 7.09 14.79 5.35
N CYS A 149 6.12 15.10 6.22
CA CYS A 149 6.37 15.48 7.61
C CYS A 149 7.01 14.33 8.40
N GLU A 150 6.41 13.15 8.36
CA GLU A 150 6.82 12.03 9.22
C GLU A 150 8.14 11.38 8.75
N LEU A 151 8.34 11.24 7.43
CA LEU A 151 9.61 10.73 6.90
C LEU A 151 10.78 11.68 7.12
N ARG A 152 10.52 13.00 7.21
CA ARG A 152 11.56 13.97 7.59
C ARG A 152 12.07 13.74 9.02
N LYS A 153 11.23 13.30 9.95
CA LYS A 153 11.66 12.92 11.31
C LYS A 153 12.64 11.74 11.30
N LEU A 154 12.49 10.83 10.32
CA LEU A 154 13.38 9.70 10.11
C LEU A 154 14.63 10.04 9.26
N GLY A 155 14.74 11.29 8.81
CA GLY A 155 15.89 11.80 8.07
C GLY A 155 15.72 11.82 6.55
N TYR A 156 14.54 11.53 6.00
CA TYR A 156 14.29 11.54 4.55
C TYR A 156 13.64 12.83 4.09
N VAL A 157 14.14 13.41 2.99
CA VAL A 157 13.60 14.67 2.44
C VAL A 157 12.82 14.38 1.17
N LEU A 158 11.51 14.39 1.28
CA LEU A 158 10.58 14.25 0.15
C LEU A 158 10.07 15.61 -0.28
N ARG A 159 9.68 15.73 -1.55
CA ARG A 159 9.06 16.94 -2.11
C ARG A 159 7.89 16.57 -3.00
N GLU A 160 6.79 17.28 -2.84
CA GLU A 160 5.76 17.32 -3.86
C GLU A 160 6.19 18.34 -4.91
N THR A 161 6.53 17.88 -6.11
CA THR A 161 7.09 18.71 -7.19
C THR A 161 6.03 19.25 -8.16
N ALA A 162 4.85 18.64 -8.15
CA ALA A 162 3.63 19.10 -8.80
C ALA A 162 2.43 18.45 -8.07
N PRO A 163 1.20 18.96 -8.21
CA PRO A 163 0.03 18.35 -7.55
C PRO A 163 -0.05 16.82 -7.80
N GLY A 164 0.03 16.03 -6.73
CA GLY A 164 0.01 14.57 -6.79
C GLY A 164 1.28 13.92 -7.37
N VAL A 165 2.42 14.64 -7.39
CA VAL A 165 3.73 14.11 -7.80
C VAL A 165 4.69 14.19 -6.63
N LEU A 166 5.01 13.06 -6.02
CA LEU A 166 5.92 12.95 -4.87
C LEU A 166 7.27 12.40 -5.30
N GLU A 167 8.35 13.09 -4.92
CA GLU A 167 9.73 12.71 -5.24
C GLU A 167 10.60 12.58 -3.99
N TYR A 168 11.46 11.57 -4.01
CA TYR A 168 12.61 11.41 -3.13
C TYR A 168 13.88 11.24 -3.98
N LYS A 169 14.86 12.15 -3.80
CA LYS A 169 16.12 12.16 -4.57
C LYS A 169 17.32 11.63 -3.80
N GLY A 170 17.09 10.91 -2.68
CA GLY A 170 18.17 10.46 -1.80
C GLY A 170 18.69 11.54 -0.85
N GLU A 171 18.04 12.71 -0.78
CA GLU A 171 18.44 13.78 0.14
C GLU A 171 18.09 13.38 1.58
N LYS A 172 19.04 13.60 2.48
CA LYS A 172 18.93 13.30 3.91
C LYS A 172 19.07 14.54 4.77
N VAL A 173 18.47 14.48 5.96
CA VAL A 173 18.70 15.41 7.07
C VAL A 173 19.00 14.62 8.33
N GLU A 174 19.44 15.29 9.38
CA GLU A 174 19.61 14.66 10.68
C GLU A 174 18.27 14.14 11.19
N LYS A 175 18.22 12.86 11.57
CA LYS A 175 17.00 12.24 12.14
C LYS A 175 16.77 12.74 13.56
N ILE A 176 15.50 12.85 13.94
CA ILE A 176 15.10 13.18 15.30
C ILE A 176 15.40 11.97 16.21
N ALA A 177 15.93 12.22 17.40
CA ALA A 177 16.09 11.18 18.42
C ALA A 177 14.70 10.74 18.93
N ASN A 178 14.47 9.43 19.01
CA ASN A 178 13.21 8.82 19.46
C ASN A 178 11.99 9.39 18.68
N PRO A 179 11.94 9.22 17.35
CA PRO A 179 10.91 9.84 16.53
C PRO A 179 9.53 9.29 16.87
N SER A 180 8.59 10.19 17.13
CA SER A 180 7.18 9.88 17.31
C SER A 180 6.44 10.20 16.02
N ILE A 181 5.82 9.18 15.42
CA ILE A 181 5.08 9.24 14.17
C ILE A 181 3.62 9.53 14.47
N ALA A 182 3.16 10.69 14.05
CA ALA A 182 1.75 11.04 14.11
C ALA A 182 0.95 10.26 13.06
N THR A 183 -0.18 9.73 13.46
CA THR A 183 -1.03 8.94 12.55
C THR A 183 -2.10 9.75 11.85
N TYR A 184 -2.37 10.98 12.30
CA TYR A 184 -3.40 11.87 11.71
C TYR A 184 -4.78 11.21 11.61
N GLU A 185 -5.12 10.34 12.57
CA GLU A 185 -6.33 9.51 12.57
C GLU A 185 -6.46 8.60 11.33
N ASP A 186 -5.38 8.39 10.60
CA ASP A 186 -5.31 7.53 9.42
C ASP A 186 -4.60 6.20 9.75
N HIS A 187 -5.35 5.11 9.65
CA HIS A 187 -4.84 3.75 9.89
C HIS A 187 -3.69 3.36 8.95
N ARG A 188 -3.66 3.89 7.72
CA ARG A 188 -2.57 3.61 6.77
C ARG A 188 -1.26 4.26 7.18
N MET A 189 -1.31 5.44 7.82
CA MET A 189 -0.11 6.05 8.39
C MET A 189 0.46 5.16 9.49
N ALA A 190 -0.36 4.69 10.42
CA ALA A 190 0.10 3.79 11.49
C ALA A 190 0.74 2.52 10.93
N MET A 191 0.07 1.86 9.98
CA MET A 191 0.49 0.56 9.45
C MET A 191 1.71 0.67 8.53
N ALA A 192 1.82 1.70 7.70
CA ALA A 192 2.96 1.89 6.82
C ALA A 192 4.23 2.30 7.57
N PHE A 193 4.14 2.98 8.71
CA PHE A 193 5.32 3.32 9.49
C PHE A 193 5.74 2.25 10.51
N ALA A 194 4.88 1.28 10.83
CA ALA A 194 5.21 0.21 11.77
C ALA A 194 6.46 -0.61 11.36
N PRO A 195 6.66 -0.99 10.08
CA PRO A 195 7.85 -1.72 9.65
C PRO A 195 9.15 -0.94 9.79
N ALA A 196 9.11 0.39 9.97
CA ALA A 196 10.30 1.19 10.25
C ALA A 196 10.99 0.77 11.56
N ALA A 197 10.28 0.11 12.49
CA ALA A 197 10.85 -0.46 13.71
C ALA A 197 11.91 -1.53 13.42
N LEU A 198 11.95 -2.12 12.24
CA LEU A 198 13.03 -3.03 11.81
C LEU A 198 14.37 -2.31 11.59
N MET A 199 14.35 -0.99 11.43
CA MET A 199 15.52 -0.16 11.11
C MET A 199 15.81 0.91 12.17
N PHE A 200 14.81 1.29 12.94
CA PHE A 200 14.89 2.32 13.99
C PHE A 200 14.45 1.71 15.33
N SER A 201 15.37 1.59 16.29
CA SER A 201 15.11 0.95 17.58
C SER A 201 14.13 1.72 18.48
N ASP A 202 14.03 3.03 18.28
CA ASP A 202 13.33 3.94 19.20
C ASP A 202 12.25 4.74 18.47
N ILE A 203 11.48 4.08 17.60
CA ILE A 203 10.34 4.67 16.91
C ILE A 203 9.04 4.44 17.70
N TYR A 204 8.21 5.46 17.78
CA TYR A 204 6.89 5.40 18.43
C TYR A 204 5.81 5.72 17.39
N ILE A 205 4.70 5.03 17.46
CA ILE A 205 3.49 5.32 16.66
C ILE A 205 2.45 5.93 17.59
N GLU A 206 2.06 7.16 17.32
CA GLU A 206 1.00 7.85 18.09
C GLU A 206 -0.37 7.25 17.73
N ASN A 207 -1.26 7.16 18.73
CA ASN A 207 -2.64 6.66 18.54
C ASN A 207 -2.71 5.35 17.72
N PRO A 208 -1.97 4.28 18.09
CA PRO A 208 -1.88 3.07 17.29
C PRO A 208 -3.25 2.38 17.11
N GLN A 209 -4.24 2.67 17.95
CA GLN A 209 -5.61 2.15 17.87
C GLN A 209 -6.38 2.57 16.60
N VAL A 210 -5.90 3.55 15.83
CA VAL A 210 -6.55 3.96 14.55
C VAL A 210 -6.65 2.81 13.55
N VAL A 211 -5.81 1.77 13.68
CA VAL A 211 -5.85 0.59 12.81
C VAL A 211 -7.11 -0.27 13.02
N SER A 212 -7.77 -0.16 14.18
CA SER A 212 -8.96 -0.98 14.51
C SER A 212 -10.12 -0.81 13.53
N LYS A 213 -10.15 0.30 12.80
CA LYS A 213 -11.14 0.58 11.75
C LYS A 213 -11.07 -0.40 10.57
N SER A 214 -9.86 -0.86 10.21
CA SER A 214 -9.64 -1.65 8.99
C SER A 214 -8.84 -2.94 9.23
N TYR A 215 -8.01 -2.98 10.27
CA TYR A 215 -7.18 -4.13 10.60
C TYR A 215 -7.08 -4.30 12.13
N PRO A 216 -8.16 -4.74 12.80
CA PRO A 216 -8.23 -4.73 14.28
C PRO A 216 -7.12 -5.50 14.99
N GLN A 217 -6.57 -6.54 14.35
CA GLN A 217 -5.54 -7.43 14.94
C GLN A 217 -4.13 -7.14 14.36
N TYR A 218 -3.90 -5.94 13.84
CA TYR A 218 -2.61 -5.60 13.21
C TYR A 218 -1.44 -5.63 14.20
N TRP A 219 -1.67 -5.31 15.46
CA TRP A 219 -0.65 -5.25 16.51
C TRP A 219 -0.47 -6.55 17.29
N ASP A 220 -1.29 -7.55 17.08
CA ASP A 220 -1.23 -8.87 17.74
C ASP A 220 -0.20 -9.78 17.04
#